data_d28ccffc16df378b534740e398cd5251
#
_entry.id   d28ccffc16df378b534740e398cd5251
#
_cell.length_a   1.000
_cell.length_b   1.000
_cell.length_c   1.000
_cell.angle_alpha   90.00
_cell.angle_beta   90.00
_cell.angle_gamma   90.00
#
_symmetry.space_group_name_H-M   'P 1'
#
loop_
_entity.id
_entity.type
_entity.pdbx_description
1 polymer ?
#
loop_
_entity_poly.entity_id
_entity_poly.type
_entity_poly.pdbx_seq_one_letter_code
_entity_poly.pdbx_strand_id
1 'polypeptide(L)'
;MVTVHDLIEIYAGDTYAYDEEGAKSKQEREKAAADRLFGILPSDQGAEIRTLWEEFDRRETADARYAACLDCLQPFFHNTLTLGHSWMDHGTKKSQVLGRQSVIRDNMPSLWPWVVKNIDEAVRKGWLLDE
;
A
#
# COMPACT_ATOMS: atom_id res chain seq x y z
N MET A 1 -9.54 10.32 1.31
CA MET A 1 -8.11 9.94 1.12
C MET A 1 -7.98 8.49 0.70
N VAL A 2 -8.26 7.48 1.54
CA VAL A 2 -8.13 6.04 1.17
C VAL A 2 -8.87 5.67 -0.12
N THR A 3 -10.07 6.21 -0.36
CA THR A 3 -10.87 5.91 -1.57
C THR A 3 -10.36 6.58 -2.84
N VAL A 4 -9.47 7.56 -2.74
CA VAL A 4 -9.00 8.32 -3.91
C VAL A 4 -7.53 8.04 -4.25
N HIS A 5 -6.74 7.44 -3.34
CA HIS A 5 -5.31 7.30 -3.56
C HIS A 5 -4.96 6.38 -4.75
N ASP A 6 -5.76 5.35 -4.99
CA ASP A 6 -5.56 4.40 -6.10
C ASP A 6 -6.20 4.85 -7.43
N LEU A 7 -6.98 5.94 -7.44
CA LEU A 7 -7.62 6.39 -8.69
C LEU A 7 -6.63 6.65 -9.82
N ILE A 8 -5.43 7.12 -9.48
CA ILE A 8 -4.39 7.39 -10.47
C ILE A 8 -3.90 6.12 -11.18
N GLU A 9 -4.08 4.95 -10.59
CA GLU A 9 -3.70 3.67 -11.16
C GLU A 9 -4.49 3.31 -12.42
N ILE A 10 -5.65 3.95 -12.65
CA ILE A 10 -6.39 3.87 -13.92
C ILE A 10 -5.48 4.18 -15.12
N TYR A 11 -4.53 5.11 -14.94
CA TYR A 11 -3.58 5.50 -15.99
C TYR A 11 -2.13 5.11 -15.68
N ALA A 12 -1.75 5.06 -14.42
CA ALA A 12 -0.40 4.68 -14.00
C ALA A 12 -0.18 3.16 -14.03
N GLY A 13 -1.26 2.38 -13.89
CA GLY A 13 -1.20 0.96 -13.60
C GLY A 13 -0.87 0.68 -12.14
N ASP A 14 -1.36 -0.44 -11.63
CA ASP A 14 -0.99 -0.95 -10.30
C ASP A 14 0.44 -1.49 -10.34
N THR A 15 1.19 -1.23 -9.27
CA THR A 15 2.53 -1.78 -9.07
C THR A 15 2.52 -2.67 -7.85
N TYR A 16 2.81 -3.96 -8.04
CA TYR A 16 2.87 -4.90 -6.92
C TYR A 16 3.80 -4.39 -5.82
N ALA A 17 3.32 -4.43 -4.58
CA ALA A 17 3.96 -3.76 -3.45
C ALA A 17 5.42 -4.19 -3.16
N TYR A 18 5.83 -5.35 -3.67
CA TYR A 18 7.16 -5.92 -3.49
C TYR A 18 7.96 -5.99 -4.80
N ASP A 19 7.49 -5.31 -5.87
CA ASP A 19 8.19 -5.19 -7.16
C ASP A 19 9.16 -4.00 -7.12
N GLU A 20 10.44 -4.27 -6.90
CA GLU A 20 11.50 -3.27 -6.82
C GLU A 20 11.79 -2.59 -8.16
N GLU A 21 11.65 -3.29 -9.29
CA GLU A 21 11.86 -2.72 -10.62
C GLU A 21 10.71 -1.79 -11.02
N GLY A 22 9.46 -2.22 -10.79
CA GLY A 22 8.28 -1.39 -11.03
C GLY A 22 8.27 -0.12 -10.18
N ALA A 23 8.83 -0.17 -8.97
CA ALA A 23 8.92 0.97 -8.07
C ALA A 23 9.79 2.11 -8.61
N LYS A 24 10.80 1.83 -9.44
CA LYS A 24 11.73 2.84 -9.97
C LYS A 24 11.07 3.91 -10.84
N SER A 25 10.05 3.54 -11.61
CA SER A 25 9.29 4.47 -12.48
C SER A 25 7.93 4.87 -11.91
N LYS A 26 7.58 4.34 -10.73
CA LYS A 26 6.25 4.52 -10.12
C LYS A 26 5.89 5.99 -9.96
N GLN A 27 6.77 6.77 -9.35
CA GLN A 27 6.52 8.19 -9.05
C GLN A 27 6.24 9.03 -10.31
N GLU A 28 7.01 8.83 -11.38
CA GLU A 28 6.80 9.56 -12.64
C GLU A 28 5.48 9.17 -13.31
N ARG A 29 5.16 7.87 -13.33
CA ARG A 29 3.90 7.37 -13.89
C ARG A 29 2.69 7.90 -13.11
N GLU A 30 2.75 7.88 -11.78
CA GLU A 30 1.69 8.36 -10.91
C GLU A 30 1.47 9.86 -11.05
N LYS A 31 2.54 10.66 -11.16
CA LYS A 31 2.44 12.10 -11.39
C LYS A 31 1.76 12.41 -12.73
N ALA A 32 2.17 11.76 -13.80
CA ALA A 32 1.56 11.94 -15.13
C ALA A 32 0.08 11.49 -15.13
N ALA A 33 -0.22 10.40 -14.44
CA ALA A 33 -1.58 9.90 -14.27
C ALA A 33 -2.45 10.88 -13.48
N ALA A 34 -1.92 11.47 -12.40
CA ALA A 34 -2.61 12.47 -11.60
C ALA A 34 -2.93 13.73 -12.41
N ASP A 35 -1.97 14.24 -13.20
CA ASP A 35 -2.17 15.39 -14.07
C ASP A 35 -3.31 15.13 -15.06
N ARG A 36 -3.35 13.95 -15.66
CA ARG A 36 -4.39 13.55 -16.62
C ARG A 36 -5.75 13.35 -15.94
N LEU A 37 -5.81 12.58 -14.85
CA LEU A 37 -7.06 12.17 -14.21
C LEU A 37 -7.78 13.36 -13.56
N PHE A 38 -7.05 14.12 -12.76
CA PHE A 38 -7.64 15.25 -12.04
C PHE A 38 -7.97 16.42 -12.97
N GLY A 39 -7.30 16.51 -14.13
CA GLY A 39 -7.64 17.46 -15.20
C GLY A 39 -8.97 17.21 -15.91
N ILE A 40 -9.60 16.03 -15.73
CA ILE A 40 -10.93 15.71 -16.29
C ILE A 40 -12.04 16.39 -15.46
N LEU A 41 -11.80 16.63 -14.18
CA LEU A 41 -12.77 17.23 -13.26
C LEU A 41 -12.82 18.74 -13.43
N PRO A 42 -13.92 19.40 -13.02
CA PRO A 42 -13.91 20.84 -12.81
C PRO A 42 -12.73 21.25 -11.93
N SER A 43 -12.16 22.42 -12.21
CA SER A 43 -10.86 22.83 -11.64
C SER A 43 -10.81 22.85 -10.11
N ASP A 44 -11.91 23.23 -9.47
CA ASP A 44 -12.08 23.25 -8.01
C ASP A 44 -12.08 21.82 -7.43
N GLN A 45 -12.87 20.91 -8.02
CA GLN A 45 -12.96 19.51 -7.60
C GLN A 45 -11.65 18.74 -7.88
N GLY A 46 -11.06 18.97 -9.06
CA GLY A 46 -9.77 18.37 -9.41
C GLY A 46 -8.66 18.77 -8.45
N ALA A 47 -8.62 20.05 -8.06
CA ALA A 47 -7.65 20.54 -7.08
C ALA A 47 -7.86 19.93 -5.68
N GLU A 48 -9.11 19.80 -5.23
CA GLU A 48 -9.43 19.22 -3.92
C GLU A 48 -9.02 17.73 -3.87
N ILE A 49 -9.39 16.93 -4.86
CA ILE A 49 -9.06 15.50 -4.90
C ILE A 49 -7.54 15.29 -5.06
N ARG A 50 -6.88 16.12 -5.86
CA ARG A 50 -5.43 16.10 -5.99
C ARG A 50 -4.75 16.37 -4.65
N THR A 51 -5.22 17.34 -3.89
CA THR A 51 -4.67 17.65 -2.56
C THR A 51 -4.77 16.45 -1.61
N LEU A 52 -5.89 15.72 -1.61
CA LEU A 52 -6.06 14.50 -0.81
C LEU A 52 -5.12 13.37 -1.25
N TRP A 53 -4.88 13.23 -2.55
CA TRP A 53 -3.93 12.25 -3.08
C TRP A 53 -2.49 12.60 -2.69
N GLU A 54 -2.07 13.84 -2.87
CA GLU A 54 -0.74 14.31 -2.49
C GLU A 54 -0.49 14.24 -0.98
N GLU A 55 -1.52 14.49 -0.16
CA GLU A 55 -1.46 14.33 1.29
C GLU A 55 -1.23 12.87 1.69
N PHE A 56 -1.95 11.95 1.04
CA PHE A 56 -1.76 10.50 1.25
C PHE A 56 -0.32 10.09 0.91
N ASP A 57 0.21 10.55 -0.23
CA ASP A 57 1.56 10.19 -0.68
C ASP A 57 2.65 10.72 0.27
N ARG A 58 2.52 11.94 0.76
CA ARG A 58 3.47 12.55 1.70
C ARG A 58 3.49 11.91 3.09
N ARG A 59 2.37 11.35 3.56
CA ARG A 59 2.23 10.69 4.88
C ARG A 59 2.63 11.55 6.08
N GLU A 60 2.52 12.88 5.99
CA GLU A 60 2.93 13.82 7.02
C GLU A 60 1.84 14.08 8.06
N THR A 61 0.56 14.03 7.67
CA THR A 61 -0.56 14.23 8.57
C THR A 61 -0.95 12.95 9.31
N ALA A 62 -1.66 13.08 10.43
CA ALA A 62 -2.20 11.95 11.17
C ALA A 62 -3.17 11.14 10.31
N ASP A 63 -4.02 11.82 9.53
CA ASP A 63 -5.00 11.21 8.64
C ASP A 63 -4.32 10.42 7.51
N ALA A 64 -3.26 10.98 6.91
CA ALA A 64 -2.48 10.30 5.88
C ALA A 64 -1.77 9.06 6.42
N ARG A 65 -1.19 9.12 7.61
CA ARG A 65 -0.56 7.96 8.26
C ARG A 65 -1.58 6.88 8.62
N TYR A 66 -2.76 7.28 9.10
CA TYR A 66 -3.85 6.35 9.37
C TYR A 66 -4.34 5.68 8.08
N ALA A 67 -4.55 6.46 7.02
CA ALA A 67 -4.94 5.96 5.70
C ALA A 67 -3.90 4.97 5.15
N ALA A 68 -2.60 5.26 5.28
CA ALA A 68 -1.53 4.35 4.87
C ALA A 68 -1.51 3.05 5.68
N CYS A 69 -1.87 3.09 6.97
CA CYS A 69 -2.05 1.87 7.77
C CYS A 69 -3.19 1.00 7.22
N LEU A 70 -4.33 1.60 6.87
CA LEU A 70 -5.47 0.86 6.31
C LEU A 70 -5.13 0.24 4.95
N ASP A 71 -4.43 1.01 4.09
CA ASP A 71 -3.95 0.53 2.79
C ASP A 71 -3.02 -0.70 2.93
N CYS A 72 -2.10 -0.67 3.88
CA CYS A 72 -1.23 -1.81 4.14
C CYS A 72 -1.94 -2.99 4.83
N LEU A 73 -2.86 -2.70 5.74
CA LEU A 73 -3.54 -3.70 6.56
C LEU A 73 -4.53 -4.55 5.76
N GLN A 74 -5.28 -3.93 4.84
CA GLN A 74 -6.32 -4.61 4.08
C GLN A 74 -5.78 -5.76 3.23
N PRO A 75 -4.77 -5.59 2.35
CA PRO A 75 -4.22 -6.69 1.57
C PRO A 75 -3.45 -7.71 2.44
N PHE A 76 -2.83 -7.27 3.53
CA PHE A 76 -2.23 -8.17 4.52
C PHE A 76 -3.28 -9.10 5.12
N PHE A 77 -4.39 -8.54 5.61
CA PHE A 77 -5.51 -9.31 6.16
C PHE A 77 -6.10 -10.26 5.11
N HIS A 78 -6.27 -9.79 3.87
CA HIS A 78 -6.76 -10.61 2.76
C HIS A 78 -5.85 -11.82 2.51
N ASN A 79 -4.52 -11.65 2.49
CA ASN A 79 -3.58 -12.75 2.35
C ASN A 79 -3.69 -13.78 3.49
N THR A 80 -3.94 -13.35 4.73
CA THR A 80 -4.15 -14.30 5.85
C THR A 80 -5.40 -15.16 5.66
N LEU A 81 -6.46 -14.61 5.04
CA LEU A 81 -7.71 -15.32 4.76
C LEU A 81 -7.62 -16.23 3.52
N THR A 82 -6.81 -15.87 2.54
CA THR A 82 -6.62 -16.61 1.28
C THR A 82 -5.42 -17.54 1.29
N LEU A 83 -4.97 -17.95 2.49
CA LEU A 83 -3.87 -18.89 2.68
C LEU A 83 -2.55 -18.43 2.02
N GLY A 84 -2.30 -17.13 1.99
CA GLY A 84 -1.09 -16.54 1.45
C GLY A 84 -0.96 -16.61 -0.08
N HIS A 85 -2.07 -16.74 -0.80
CA HIS A 85 -2.08 -16.97 -2.24
C HIS A 85 -1.17 -16.00 -3.00
N SER A 86 -1.36 -14.69 -2.84
CA SER A 86 -0.53 -13.68 -3.51
C SER A 86 0.95 -13.72 -3.08
N TRP A 87 1.23 -14.02 -1.81
CA TRP A 87 2.60 -14.15 -1.32
C TRP A 87 3.33 -15.33 -1.94
N MET A 88 2.65 -16.48 -2.07
CA MET A 88 3.23 -17.68 -2.70
C MET A 88 3.47 -17.47 -4.18
N ASP A 89 2.52 -16.87 -4.89
CA ASP A 89 2.62 -16.62 -6.33
C ASP A 89 3.83 -15.75 -6.69
N HIS A 90 4.22 -14.84 -5.80
CA HIS A 90 5.32 -13.90 -6.01
C HIS A 90 6.60 -14.26 -5.23
N GLY A 91 6.62 -15.37 -4.50
CA GLY A 91 7.77 -15.76 -3.67
C GLY A 91 8.15 -14.70 -2.64
N THR A 92 7.12 -14.10 -2.00
CA THR A 92 7.31 -12.97 -1.08
C THR A 92 8.03 -13.41 0.18
N LYS A 93 8.97 -12.57 0.64
CA LYS A 93 9.81 -12.83 1.81
C LYS A 93 9.21 -12.21 3.08
N LYS A 94 9.48 -12.83 4.22
CA LYS A 94 9.15 -12.32 5.54
C LYS A 94 9.64 -10.87 5.75
N SER A 95 10.89 -10.61 5.38
CA SER A 95 11.50 -9.27 5.52
C SER A 95 10.77 -8.19 4.73
N GLN A 96 10.30 -8.51 3.52
CA GLN A 96 9.53 -7.59 2.69
C GLN A 96 8.17 -7.25 3.34
N VAL A 97 7.48 -8.26 3.87
CA VAL A 97 6.20 -8.04 4.56
C VAL A 97 6.39 -7.24 5.84
N LEU A 98 7.41 -7.55 6.65
CA LEU A 98 7.75 -6.77 7.85
C LEU A 98 8.06 -5.31 7.50
N GLY A 99 8.81 -5.07 6.43
CA GLY A 99 9.13 -3.74 5.94
C GLY A 99 7.87 -2.95 5.54
N ARG A 100 6.97 -3.55 4.73
CA ARG A 100 5.72 -2.89 4.32
C ARG A 100 4.81 -2.61 5.51
N GLN A 101 4.70 -3.53 6.46
CA GLN A 101 3.85 -3.38 7.64
C GLN A 101 4.45 -2.48 8.73
N SER A 102 5.68 -1.97 8.56
CA SER A 102 6.30 -1.06 9.53
C SER A 102 5.48 0.20 9.82
N VAL A 103 4.71 0.69 8.84
CA VAL A 103 3.77 1.79 9.04
C VAL A 103 2.75 1.51 10.15
N ILE A 104 2.32 0.25 10.32
CA ILE A 104 1.41 -0.17 11.40
C ILE A 104 2.16 -0.17 12.74
N ARG A 105 3.39 -0.69 12.78
CA ARG A 105 4.23 -0.63 13.99
C ARG A 105 4.37 0.80 14.50
N ASP A 106 4.60 1.74 13.59
CA ASP A 106 4.96 3.12 13.93
C ASP A 106 3.72 3.99 14.25
N ASN A 107 2.54 3.68 13.69
CA ASN A 107 1.34 4.50 13.82
C ASN A 107 0.15 3.80 14.51
N MET A 108 0.15 2.48 14.59
CA MET A 108 -0.86 1.66 15.27
C MET A 108 -0.20 0.55 16.11
N PRO A 109 0.65 0.89 17.09
CA PRO A 109 1.49 -0.09 17.80
C PRO A 109 0.69 -1.17 18.53
N SER A 110 -0.56 -0.91 18.88
CA SER A 110 -1.45 -1.91 19.51
C SER A 110 -1.81 -3.08 18.56
N LEU A 111 -1.75 -2.88 17.24
CA LEU A 111 -1.98 -3.93 16.23
C LEU A 111 -0.71 -4.71 15.88
N TRP A 112 0.46 -4.16 16.18
CA TRP A 112 1.72 -4.75 15.77
C TRP A 112 1.93 -6.20 16.24
N PRO A 113 1.62 -6.59 17.50
CA PRO A 113 1.75 -7.98 17.94
C PRO A 113 0.90 -8.95 17.12
N TRP A 114 -0.29 -8.53 16.70
CA TRP A 114 -1.16 -9.32 15.83
C TRP A 114 -0.55 -9.48 14.43
N VAL A 115 0.01 -8.43 13.86
CA VAL A 115 0.69 -8.47 12.56
C VAL A 115 1.86 -9.46 12.60
N VAL A 116 2.76 -9.34 13.58
CA VAL A 116 3.93 -10.23 13.74
C VAL A 116 3.50 -11.67 13.88
N LYS A 117 2.51 -11.95 14.73
CA LYS A 117 1.97 -13.31 14.91
C LYS A 117 1.48 -13.92 13.58
N ASN A 118 0.78 -13.14 12.75
CA ASN A 118 0.28 -13.65 11.47
C ASN A 118 1.40 -13.84 10.44
N ILE A 119 2.44 -12.99 10.47
CA ILE A 119 3.64 -13.18 9.63
C ILE A 119 4.37 -14.47 10.02
N ASP A 120 4.63 -14.69 11.31
CA ASP A 120 5.30 -15.91 11.78
C ASP A 120 4.47 -17.17 11.46
N GLU A 121 3.16 -17.08 11.56
CA GLU A 121 2.27 -18.17 11.14
C GLU A 121 2.32 -18.42 9.64
N ALA A 122 2.38 -17.37 8.81
CA ALA A 122 2.51 -17.48 7.37
C ALA A 122 3.83 -18.17 6.96
N VAL A 123 4.93 -17.83 7.62
CA VAL A 123 6.22 -18.53 7.44
C VAL A 123 6.10 -20.00 7.84
N ARG A 124 5.54 -20.29 9.00
CA ARG A 124 5.36 -21.66 9.49
C ARG A 124 4.51 -22.52 8.54
N LYS A 125 3.53 -21.91 7.85
CA LYS A 125 2.67 -22.56 6.86
C LYS A 125 3.29 -22.63 5.45
N GLY A 126 4.45 -22.03 5.24
CA GLY A 126 5.11 -21.98 3.94
C GLY A 126 4.49 -21.01 2.94
N TRP A 127 3.70 -20.02 3.45
CA TRP A 127 3.09 -18.97 2.63
C TRP A 127 4.06 -17.81 2.36
N LEU A 128 5.05 -17.64 3.22
CA LEU A 128 6.13 -16.67 3.10
C LEU A 128 7.48 -17.40 3.19
N LEU A 129 8.46 -16.91 2.43
CA LEU A 129 9.85 -17.33 2.58
C LEU A 129 10.46 -16.76 3.86
N ASP A 130 11.18 -17.57 4.62
CA ASP A 130 11.84 -17.16 5.88
C ASP A 130 13.19 -16.48 5.61
N GLU A 131 13.15 -15.34 4.91
CA GLU A 131 14.32 -14.52 4.54
C GLU A 131 14.10 -13.04 4.86
#